data_2edcecac5bb7575fc9ae17c5a87387de
#
_entry.id   2edcecac5bb7575fc9ae17c5a87387de
#
_cell.length_a   1.000
_cell.length_b   1.000
_cell.length_c   1.000
_cell.angle_alpha   90.00
_cell.angle_beta   90.00
_cell.angle_gamma   90.00
#
_symmetry.space_group_name_H-M   'P 1'
#
loop_
_entity.id
_entity.type
_entity.pdbx_description
1 polymer ?
#
loop_
_entity_poly.entity_id
_entity_poly.type
_entity_poly.pdbx_seq_one_letter_code
_entity_poly.pdbx_strand_id
1 'polypeptide(L)'
;MYRTARAFLVFLIGAVTSGVALPAFAADIISPDGRIRMSVFADAEGRPSYTIAFEDESVIGESLLGLRFESALPLDRNLTIAGVKRRSSDTTWEQPWGERRLVRDRHNEVLFVFHSTNQPQREFGLRVRVFDDGVGFRYEVPEQDAYGDVNIVDEVTEFRLPHDSIAWWVPGRAWNRYEFIYRQTGLDEVALANTPMTLRLPSGVH
;
A
#
# COMPACT_ATOMS: atom_id res chain seq x y z
N MET A 1 -14.20 75.45 19.26
CA MET A 1 -13.50 74.79 18.09
C MET A 1 -13.04 73.42 18.55
N TYR A 2 -13.88 72.40 18.40
CA TYR A 2 -13.55 71.00 18.79
C TYR A 2 -13.29 70.20 17.57
N ARG A 3 -12.08 69.62 17.42
CA ARG A 3 -11.69 68.65 16.35
C ARG A 3 -11.94 67.25 16.88
N THR A 4 -12.89 66.55 16.27
CA THR A 4 -13.13 65.09 16.46
C THR A 4 -12.17 64.31 15.60
N ALA A 5 -11.31 63.46 16.24
CA ALA A 5 -10.49 62.46 15.56
C ALA A 5 -11.31 61.19 15.39
N ARG A 6 -11.50 60.75 14.15
CA ARG A 6 -12.07 59.42 13.81
C ARG A 6 -10.93 58.41 13.73
N ALA A 7 -10.95 57.40 14.61
CA ALA A 7 -10.09 56.25 14.53
C ALA A 7 -10.70 55.22 13.55
N PHE A 8 -9.93 54.85 12.51
CA PHE A 8 -10.25 53.74 11.62
C PHE A 8 -9.63 52.48 12.22
N LEU A 9 -10.51 51.52 12.58
CA LEU A 9 -10.09 50.19 13.02
C LEU A 9 -10.03 49.29 11.76
N VAL A 10 -8.80 48.91 11.34
CA VAL A 10 -8.59 47.96 10.25
C VAL A 10 -8.59 46.56 10.83
N PHE A 11 -9.63 45.76 10.51
CA PHE A 11 -9.65 44.33 10.80
C PHE A 11 -8.81 43.59 9.71
N LEU A 12 -7.66 43.07 10.13
CA LEU A 12 -6.92 42.10 9.30
C LEU A 12 -7.52 40.71 9.52
N ILE A 13 -8.28 40.22 8.52
CA ILE A 13 -8.74 38.84 8.46
C ILE A 13 -7.58 38.01 7.96
N GLY A 14 -6.87 37.33 8.85
CA GLY A 14 -5.89 36.33 8.52
C GLY A 14 -6.58 35.08 7.99
N ALA A 15 -6.51 34.83 6.68
CA ALA A 15 -6.92 33.55 6.09
C ALA A 15 -5.91 32.48 6.50
N VAL A 16 -6.30 31.60 7.42
CA VAL A 16 -5.55 30.36 7.70
C VAL A 16 -5.83 29.39 6.55
N THR A 17 -4.95 29.36 5.57
CA THR A 17 -4.94 28.30 4.55
C THR A 17 -4.35 27.05 5.19
N SER A 18 -5.21 26.09 5.55
CA SER A 18 -4.80 24.75 5.91
C SER A 18 -4.22 24.10 4.63
N GLY A 19 -2.90 24.21 4.47
CA GLY A 19 -2.20 23.52 3.41
C GLY A 19 -2.27 22.00 3.68
N VAL A 20 -3.04 21.28 2.88
CA VAL A 20 -2.90 19.83 2.75
C VAL A 20 -1.53 19.60 2.15
N ALA A 21 -0.57 19.14 2.94
CA ALA A 21 0.74 18.73 2.45
C ALA A 21 0.52 17.54 1.51
N LEU A 22 0.69 17.75 0.22
CA LEU A 22 0.76 16.66 -0.75
C LEU A 22 1.98 15.79 -0.41
N PRO A 23 1.88 14.46 -0.52
CA PRO A 23 3.02 13.58 -0.29
C PRO A 23 4.18 14.01 -1.20
N ALA A 24 5.38 14.08 -0.64
CA ALA A 24 6.56 14.67 -1.30
C ALA A 24 6.92 13.98 -2.64
N PHE A 25 6.51 12.73 -2.82
CA PHE A 25 6.61 11.99 -4.07
C PHE A 25 5.64 10.80 -4.04
N ALA A 26 4.68 10.79 -4.95
CA ALA A 26 3.80 9.65 -5.20
C ALA A 26 4.01 9.16 -6.63
N ALA A 27 4.04 7.85 -6.84
CA ALA A 27 4.13 7.30 -8.19
C ALA A 27 3.12 6.15 -8.37
N ASP A 28 2.40 6.24 -9.48
CA ASP A 28 1.37 5.28 -9.85
C ASP A 28 1.92 4.17 -10.73
N ILE A 29 1.34 2.99 -10.56
CA ILE A 29 1.40 1.89 -11.51
C ILE A 29 -0.02 1.48 -11.88
N ILE A 30 -0.27 1.27 -13.18
CA ILE A 30 -1.60 1.00 -13.72
C ILE A 30 -1.56 -0.35 -14.45
N SER A 31 -2.65 -1.12 -14.40
CA SER A 31 -2.79 -2.36 -15.15
C SER A 31 -2.68 -2.14 -16.67
N PRO A 32 -2.33 -3.14 -17.46
CA PRO A 32 -2.26 -3.02 -18.92
C PRO A 32 -3.58 -2.61 -19.58
N ASP A 33 -4.74 -2.93 -18.98
CA ASP A 33 -6.07 -2.51 -19.43
C ASP A 33 -6.54 -1.18 -18.85
N GLY A 34 -5.77 -0.59 -17.92
CA GLY A 34 -6.03 0.73 -17.33
C GLY A 34 -7.00 0.75 -16.16
N ARG A 35 -7.59 -0.39 -15.75
CA ARG A 35 -8.65 -0.42 -14.73
C ARG A 35 -8.14 -0.45 -13.30
N ILE A 36 -7.00 -1.10 -13.04
CA ILE A 36 -6.40 -1.18 -11.70
C ILE A 36 -5.29 -0.15 -11.58
N ARG A 37 -5.31 0.64 -10.52
CA ARG A 37 -4.26 1.61 -10.17
C ARG A 37 -3.77 1.34 -8.77
N MET A 38 -2.45 1.22 -8.60
CA MET A 38 -1.80 1.26 -7.29
C MET A 38 -0.92 2.51 -7.22
N SER A 39 -1.11 3.31 -6.18
CA SER A 39 -0.26 4.47 -5.88
C SER A 39 0.63 4.14 -4.69
N VAL A 40 1.93 4.40 -4.81
CA VAL A 40 2.93 4.18 -3.75
C VAL A 40 3.57 5.52 -3.40
N PHE A 41 3.68 5.81 -2.11
CA PHE A 41 4.22 7.08 -1.61
C PHE A 41 4.89 6.91 -0.24
N ALA A 42 5.56 7.95 0.23
CA ALA A 42 5.94 8.11 1.62
C ALA A 42 5.10 9.24 2.22
N ASP A 43 4.52 9.02 3.40
CA ASP A 43 3.76 10.05 4.09
C ASP A 43 4.66 11.13 4.73
N ALA A 44 4.08 12.04 5.50
CA ALA A 44 4.81 13.14 6.13
C ALA A 44 5.87 12.68 7.15
N GLU A 45 5.67 11.50 7.75
CA GLU A 45 6.62 10.85 8.67
C GLU A 45 7.62 9.95 7.95
N GLY A 46 7.56 9.90 6.62
CA GLY A 46 8.37 9.03 5.80
C GLY A 46 8.02 7.55 5.97
N ARG A 47 6.72 7.23 6.25
CA ARG A 47 6.23 5.85 6.27
C ARG A 47 5.84 5.45 4.85
N PRO A 48 6.43 4.36 4.32
CA PRO A 48 6.00 3.83 3.04
C PRO A 48 4.53 3.42 3.10
N SER A 49 3.75 3.86 2.12
CA SER A 49 2.31 3.66 2.08
C SER A 49 1.84 3.39 0.67
N TYR A 50 0.66 2.80 0.54
CA TYR A 50 0.04 2.56 -0.76
C TYR A 50 -1.48 2.65 -0.71
N THR A 51 -2.09 2.79 -1.89
CA THR A 51 -3.53 2.65 -2.12
C THR A 51 -3.76 1.81 -3.37
N ILE A 52 -4.92 1.15 -3.46
CA ILE A 52 -5.35 0.46 -4.68
C ILE A 52 -6.77 0.91 -5.02
N ALA A 53 -6.99 1.22 -6.31
CA ALA A 53 -8.30 1.53 -6.86
C ALA A 53 -8.59 0.65 -8.08
N PHE A 54 -9.85 0.31 -8.28
CA PHE A 54 -10.39 -0.34 -9.46
C PHE A 54 -11.46 0.56 -10.09
N GLU A 55 -11.27 0.99 -11.35
CA GLU A 55 -12.18 1.90 -12.06
C GLU A 55 -12.51 3.16 -11.23
N ASP A 56 -11.47 3.76 -10.60
CA ASP A 56 -11.54 4.92 -9.71
C ASP A 56 -12.22 4.67 -8.34
N GLU A 57 -12.73 3.46 -8.07
CA GLU A 57 -13.21 3.07 -6.76
C GLU A 57 -12.08 2.59 -5.86
N SER A 58 -12.03 3.10 -4.61
CA SER A 58 -11.04 2.66 -3.63
C SER A 58 -11.32 1.24 -3.16
N VAL A 59 -10.43 0.30 -3.52
CA VAL A 59 -10.47 -1.10 -3.06
C VAL A 59 -9.64 -1.28 -1.79
N ILE A 60 -8.45 -0.65 -1.74
CA ILE A 60 -7.61 -0.59 -0.55
C ILE A 60 -7.27 0.87 -0.30
N GLY A 61 -7.67 1.37 0.86
CA GLY A 61 -7.37 2.70 1.35
C GLY A 61 -5.89 2.84 1.72
N GLU A 62 -5.48 4.03 2.16
CA GLU A 62 -4.10 4.29 2.56
C GLU A 62 -3.63 3.27 3.61
N SER A 63 -2.67 2.43 3.22
CA SER A 63 -2.17 1.29 3.95
C SER A 63 -0.65 1.35 4.08
N LEU A 64 -0.14 1.06 5.27
CA LEU A 64 1.28 1.11 5.58
C LEU A 64 2.02 -0.10 5.01
N LEU A 65 3.32 0.11 4.76
CA LEU A 65 4.28 -0.90 4.36
C LEU A 65 5.51 -0.82 5.28
N GLY A 66 6.24 -1.91 5.42
CA GLY A 66 7.53 -1.90 6.11
C GLY A 66 7.87 -3.20 6.81
N LEU A 67 9.12 -3.24 7.28
CA LEU A 67 9.69 -4.37 8.02
C LEU A 67 10.32 -3.86 9.31
N ARG A 68 10.21 -4.64 10.39
CA ARG A 68 10.89 -4.42 11.66
C ARG A 68 11.83 -5.56 11.96
N PHE A 69 12.97 -5.21 12.52
CA PHE A 69 14.05 -6.15 12.82
C PHE A 69 14.30 -6.20 14.33
N GLU A 70 14.79 -7.35 14.82
CA GLU A 70 15.07 -7.55 16.24
C GLU A 70 16.16 -6.63 16.79
N SER A 71 17.24 -6.43 16.03
CA SER A 71 18.44 -5.72 16.50
C SER A 71 18.94 -4.67 15.51
N ALA A 72 18.11 -4.26 14.54
CA ALA A 72 18.47 -3.26 13.55
C ALA A 72 17.38 -2.21 13.38
N LEU A 73 17.73 -1.07 12.78
CA LEU A 73 16.76 0.01 12.51
C LEU A 73 15.70 -0.45 11.53
N PRO A 74 14.41 -0.12 11.77
CA PRO A 74 13.31 -0.58 10.94
C PRO A 74 13.28 0.11 9.56
N LEU A 75 12.55 -0.52 8.63
CA LEU A 75 12.20 0.01 7.31
C LEU A 75 10.71 0.37 7.27
N ASP A 76 10.23 1.11 8.26
CA ASP A 76 8.81 1.49 8.41
C ASP A 76 8.58 2.99 8.55
N ARG A 77 9.65 3.81 8.61
CA ARG A 77 9.59 5.28 8.74
C ARG A 77 10.91 5.95 8.37
N ASN A 78 10.89 7.29 8.28
CA ASN A 78 12.04 8.11 7.88
C ASN A 78 12.59 7.67 6.52
N LEU A 79 11.72 7.38 5.57
CA LEU A 79 12.03 6.90 4.23
C LEU A 79 11.48 7.87 3.19
N THR A 80 12.10 7.88 2.03
CA THR A 80 11.65 8.63 0.85
C THR A 80 11.86 7.78 -0.39
N ILE A 81 11.03 7.95 -1.42
CA ILE A 81 11.24 7.31 -2.71
C ILE A 81 12.41 8.01 -3.41
N ALA A 82 13.53 7.30 -3.54
CA ALA A 82 14.75 7.78 -4.19
C ALA A 82 14.80 7.43 -5.68
N GLY A 83 14.04 6.42 -6.11
CA GLY A 83 14.04 5.99 -7.50
C GLY A 83 12.84 5.14 -7.87
N VAL A 84 12.52 5.15 -9.17
CA VAL A 84 11.42 4.36 -9.75
C VAL A 84 11.91 3.75 -11.06
N LYS A 85 11.89 2.40 -11.14
CA LYS A 85 12.27 1.65 -12.36
C LYS A 85 11.02 0.94 -12.89
N ARG A 86 10.67 1.19 -14.16
CA ARG A 86 9.44 0.67 -14.79
C ARG A 86 9.78 -0.33 -15.89
N ARG A 87 8.96 -1.37 -16.00
CA ARG A 87 8.95 -2.28 -17.15
C ARG A 87 7.55 -2.85 -17.35
N SER A 88 7.30 -3.45 -18.50
CA SER A 88 6.09 -4.23 -18.80
C SER A 88 6.46 -5.58 -19.37
N SER A 89 5.57 -6.55 -19.21
CA SER A 89 5.71 -7.90 -19.74
C SER A 89 4.39 -8.33 -20.38
N ASP A 90 4.50 -9.10 -21.45
CA ASP A 90 3.39 -9.83 -22.07
C ASP A 90 3.96 -11.12 -22.65
N THR A 91 4.04 -12.16 -21.83
CA THR A 91 4.61 -13.46 -22.17
C THR A 91 3.60 -14.55 -21.86
N THR A 92 3.82 -15.72 -22.44
CA THR A 92 3.03 -16.91 -22.14
C THR A 92 3.98 -18.02 -21.74
N TRP A 93 3.69 -18.68 -20.64
CA TRP A 93 4.44 -19.84 -20.17
C TRP A 93 3.54 -21.06 -20.07
N GLU A 94 4.13 -22.24 -20.13
CA GLU A 94 3.45 -23.51 -20.06
C GLU A 94 3.66 -24.14 -18.68
N GLN A 95 2.56 -24.54 -18.03
CA GLN A 95 2.62 -25.30 -16.78
C GLN A 95 2.28 -26.78 -17.05
N PRO A 96 2.99 -27.72 -16.37
CA PRO A 96 2.82 -29.15 -16.62
C PRO A 96 1.53 -29.73 -16.02
N TRP A 97 0.91 -29.04 -15.08
CA TRP A 97 -0.34 -29.41 -14.43
C TRP A 97 -1.14 -28.15 -14.05
N GLY A 98 -2.43 -28.32 -13.74
CA GLY A 98 -3.37 -27.24 -13.43
C GLY A 98 -4.50 -27.19 -14.44
N GLU A 99 -5.42 -26.27 -14.26
CA GLU A 99 -6.62 -26.11 -15.09
C GLU A 99 -6.30 -25.57 -16.50
N ARG A 100 -5.20 -24.84 -16.63
CA ARG A 100 -4.77 -24.20 -17.89
C ARG A 100 -3.33 -24.60 -18.20
N ARG A 101 -3.10 -25.12 -19.41
CA ARG A 101 -1.75 -25.45 -19.88
C ARG A 101 -0.92 -24.20 -20.17
N LEU A 102 -1.53 -23.21 -20.82
CA LEU A 102 -0.88 -21.95 -21.17
C LEU A 102 -1.38 -20.83 -20.27
N VAL A 103 -0.45 -20.15 -19.60
CA VAL A 103 -0.73 -19.04 -18.70
C VAL A 103 -0.08 -17.79 -19.27
N ARG A 104 -0.91 -16.76 -19.57
CA ARG A 104 -0.42 -15.46 -20.00
C ARG A 104 0.03 -14.65 -18.79
N ASP A 105 1.25 -14.13 -18.84
CA ASP A 105 1.84 -13.23 -17.87
C ASP A 105 1.94 -11.82 -18.48
N ARG A 106 0.83 -11.06 -18.41
CA ARG A 106 0.73 -9.69 -18.91
C ARG A 106 0.57 -8.75 -17.75
N HIS A 107 1.61 -7.92 -17.50
CA HIS A 107 1.60 -6.98 -16.40
C HIS A 107 2.48 -5.75 -16.66
N ASN A 108 2.20 -4.69 -15.94
CA ASN A 108 3.14 -3.61 -15.71
C ASN A 108 3.86 -3.84 -14.37
N GLU A 109 5.17 -3.59 -14.33
CA GLU A 109 5.99 -3.74 -13.14
C GLU A 109 6.71 -2.44 -12.82
N VAL A 110 6.76 -2.12 -11.52
CA VAL A 110 7.54 -0.99 -10.99
C VAL A 110 8.34 -1.47 -9.80
N LEU A 111 9.64 -1.12 -9.77
CA LEU A 111 10.45 -1.17 -8.58
C LEU A 111 10.57 0.24 -8.02
N PHE A 112 9.98 0.47 -6.86
CA PHE A 112 10.18 1.66 -6.04
C PHE A 112 11.38 1.43 -5.13
N VAL A 113 12.37 2.32 -5.19
CA VAL A 113 13.55 2.27 -4.32
C VAL A 113 13.37 3.32 -3.23
N PHE A 114 13.35 2.87 -1.99
CA PHE A 114 13.25 3.73 -0.81
C PHE A 114 14.62 3.86 -0.15
N HIS A 115 14.97 5.09 0.21
CA HIS A 115 16.15 5.41 1.03
C HIS A 115 15.73 6.02 2.36
N SER A 116 16.46 5.70 3.42
CA SER A 116 16.28 6.39 4.69
C SER A 116 16.78 7.83 4.63
N THR A 117 16.06 8.72 5.31
CA THR A 117 16.44 10.14 5.44
C THR A 117 17.40 10.39 6.58
N ASN A 118 17.69 9.39 7.41
CA ASN A 118 18.60 9.43 8.55
C ASN A 118 19.72 8.39 8.43
N GLN A 119 20.78 8.56 9.23
CA GLN A 119 21.93 7.64 9.26
C GLN A 119 21.72 6.48 10.25
N PRO A 120 22.32 5.30 10.02
CA PRO A 120 22.99 4.92 8.77
C PRO A 120 22.01 4.86 7.61
N GLN A 121 22.48 5.14 6.39
CA GLN A 121 21.64 5.06 5.21
C GLN A 121 21.20 3.61 4.97
N ARG A 122 19.91 3.44 4.75
CA ARG A 122 19.25 2.14 4.50
C ARG A 122 18.44 2.21 3.24
N GLU A 123 18.41 1.11 2.52
CA GLU A 123 17.65 0.98 1.28
C GLU A 123 16.77 -0.25 1.33
N PHE A 124 15.57 -0.16 0.75
CA PHE A 124 14.81 -1.30 0.32
C PHE A 124 14.04 -1.00 -0.96
N GLY A 125 13.72 -2.04 -1.72
CA GLY A 125 12.85 -1.99 -2.87
C GLY A 125 11.45 -2.54 -2.55
N LEU A 126 10.44 -1.89 -3.12
CA LEU A 126 9.10 -2.46 -3.25
C LEU A 126 8.87 -2.76 -4.73
N ARG A 127 8.87 -4.03 -5.09
CA ARG A 127 8.56 -4.47 -6.46
C ARG A 127 7.08 -4.77 -6.56
N VAL A 128 6.41 -4.04 -7.43
CA VAL A 128 4.97 -4.15 -7.66
C VAL A 128 4.72 -4.63 -9.08
N ARG A 129 3.81 -5.57 -9.25
CA ARG A 129 3.23 -5.99 -10.53
C ARG A 129 1.73 -5.76 -10.50
N VAL A 130 1.22 -5.09 -11.52
CA VAL A 130 -0.22 -4.89 -11.70
C VAL A 130 -0.63 -5.59 -12.97
N PHE A 131 -1.53 -6.55 -12.81
CA PHE A 131 -2.17 -7.33 -13.85
C PHE A 131 -3.55 -6.75 -14.17
N ASP A 132 -4.24 -7.26 -15.18
CA ASP A 132 -5.61 -6.84 -15.50
C ASP A 132 -6.65 -7.33 -14.46
N ASP A 133 -6.26 -8.31 -13.63
CA ASP A 133 -7.09 -8.99 -12.63
C ASP A 133 -6.52 -8.94 -11.21
N GLY A 134 -5.45 -8.20 -10.97
CA GLY A 134 -4.88 -8.14 -9.63
C GLY A 134 -3.57 -7.40 -9.48
N VAL A 135 -3.12 -7.31 -8.23
CA VAL A 135 -1.86 -6.68 -7.83
C VAL A 135 -1.06 -7.64 -6.97
N GLY A 136 0.22 -7.77 -7.27
CA GLY A 136 1.18 -8.47 -6.42
C GLY A 136 2.36 -7.56 -6.10
N PHE A 137 2.89 -7.64 -4.88
CA PHE A 137 4.11 -6.92 -4.53
C PHE A 137 4.98 -7.74 -3.57
N ARG A 138 6.25 -7.35 -3.49
CA ARG A 138 7.23 -7.93 -2.56
C ARG A 138 8.25 -6.90 -2.13
N TYR A 139 8.82 -7.10 -0.95
CA TYR A 139 9.99 -6.38 -0.48
C TYR A 139 11.26 -6.97 -1.07
N GLU A 140 12.22 -6.12 -1.40
CA GLU A 140 13.57 -6.48 -1.82
C GLU A 140 14.55 -5.69 -0.94
N VAL A 141 15.24 -6.38 -0.02
CA VAL A 141 16.24 -5.75 0.84
C VAL A 141 17.60 -6.13 0.27
N PRO A 142 18.34 -5.19 -0.36
CA PRO A 142 19.65 -5.48 -0.89
C PRO A 142 20.66 -5.69 0.26
N GLU A 143 21.74 -6.42 -0.01
CA GLU A 143 22.88 -6.48 0.88
C GLU A 143 23.46 -5.07 1.07
N GLN A 144 23.66 -4.66 2.31
CA GLN A 144 24.07 -3.29 2.65
C GLN A 144 24.75 -3.25 4.03
N ASP A 145 25.66 -2.29 4.23
CA ASP A 145 26.45 -2.16 5.46
C ASP A 145 25.59 -1.91 6.72
N ALA A 146 24.37 -1.35 6.53
CA ALA A 146 23.46 -1.08 7.63
C ALA A 146 22.84 -2.36 8.23
N TYR A 147 22.88 -3.47 7.50
CA TYR A 147 22.32 -4.75 7.89
C TYR A 147 23.32 -5.88 7.62
N GLY A 148 23.70 -6.59 8.69
CA GLY A 148 24.28 -7.93 8.58
C GLY A 148 23.17 -8.99 8.55
N ASP A 149 23.40 -10.12 9.22
CA ASP A 149 22.33 -11.08 9.47
C ASP A 149 21.31 -10.46 10.44
N VAL A 150 20.09 -10.28 9.99
CA VAL A 150 19.00 -9.68 10.77
C VAL A 150 17.78 -10.60 10.80
N ASN A 151 17.10 -10.65 11.94
CA ASN A 151 15.84 -11.34 12.11
C ASN A 151 14.69 -10.34 11.89
N ILE A 152 13.77 -10.67 10.98
CA ILE A 152 12.51 -9.93 10.82
C ILE A 152 11.59 -10.36 11.96
N VAL A 153 11.15 -9.40 12.78
CA VAL A 153 10.24 -9.67 13.91
C VAL A 153 8.81 -9.24 13.60
N ASP A 154 8.62 -8.35 12.62
CA ASP A 154 7.31 -7.86 12.24
C ASP A 154 7.31 -7.37 10.78
N GLU A 155 6.26 -7.71 10.05
CA GLU A 155 5.90 -7.14 8.74
C GLU A 155 4.66 -6.28 8.93
N VAL A 156 4.82 -4.95 8.76
CA VAL A 156 3.77 -3.98 9.03
C VAL A 156 2.89 -3.68 7.80
N THR A 157 2.81 -4.61 6.87
CA THR A 157 1.94 -4.49 5.69
C THR A 157 0.48 -4.46 6.10
N GLU A 158 -0.17 -3.34 5.84
CA GLU A 158 -1.60 -3.15 6.09
C GLU A 158 -2.43 -3.38 4.82
N PHE A 159 -3.70 -3.75 5.01
CA PHE A 159 -4.73 -3.81 3.99
C PHE A 159 -5.97 -3.11 4.55
N ARG A 160 -6.07 -1.81 4.32
CA ARG A 160 -7.20 -1.00 4.82
C ARG A 160 -8.39 -1.13 3.89
N LEU A 161 -9.27 -2.03 4.24
CA LEU A 161 -10.46 -2.40 3.47
C LEU A 161 -11.66 -1.49 3.81
N PRO A 162 -12.60 -1.26 2.87
CA PRO A 162 -13.84 -0.54 3.14
C PRO A 162 -14.71 -1.25 4.19
N HIS A 163 -15.13 -0.52 5.24
CA HIS A 163 -15.83 -1.10 6.41
C HIS A 163 -17.16 -1.79 6.07
N ASP A 164 -17.90 -1.27 5.08
CA ASP A 164 -19.23 -1.79 4.71
C ASP A 164 -19.17 -3.01 3.77
N SER A 165 -18.00 -3.67 3.67
CA SER A 165 -17.80 -4.84 2.83
C SER A 165 -18.38 -6.10 3.47
N ILE A 166 -18.86 -7.02 2.62
CA ILE A 166 -19.23 -8.37 3.02
C ILE A 166 -18.03 -9.30 2.78
N ALA A 167 -17.69 -10.09 3.79
CA ALA A 167 -16.55 -11.00 3.75
C ALA A 167 -17.00 -12.47 3.69
N TRP A 168 -16.34 -13.27 2.82
CA TRP A 168 -16.35 -14.73 2.85
C TRP A 168 -15.00 -15.22 3.34
N TRP A 169 -14.98 -15.91 4.46
CA TRP A 169 -13.77 -16.28 5.16
C TRP A 169 -13.88 -17.61 5.91
N VAL A 170 -12.74 -18.20 6.25
CA VAL A 170 -12.66 -19.39 7.11
C VAL A 170 -11.88 -19.06 8.38
N PRO A 171 -12.27 -19.64 9.56
CA PRO A 171 -11.57 -19.40 10.81
C PRO A 171 -10.11 -19.87 10.79
N GLY A 172 -9.18 -19.02 11.22
CA GLY A 172 -7.75 -19.30 11.29
C GLY A 172 -7.27 -19.76 12.67
N ARG A 173 -7.86 -20.81 13.25
CA ARG A 173 -7.58 -21.18 14.64
C ARG A 173 -6.75 -22.45 14.83
N ALA A 174 -6.61 -23.25 13.80
CA ALA A 174 -5.92 -24.53 13.90
C ALA A 174 -4.69 -24.55 13.01
N TRP A 175 -3.50 -24.71 13.60
CA TRP A 175 -2.23 -24.72 12.86
C TRP A 175 -2.10 -25.86 11.83
N ASN A 176 -2.84 -26.96 12.06
CA ASN A 176 -2.77 -28.18 11.23
C ASN A 176 -4.05 -28.44 10.43
N ARG A 177 -5.00 -27.50 10.37
CA ARG A 177 -6.28 -27.65 9.68
C ARG A 177 -6.65 -26.40 8.94
N TYR A 178 -7.10 -26.60 7.72
CA TYR A 178 -7.57 -25.52 6.84
C TYR A 178 -9.02 -25.76 6.37
N GLU A 179 -9.52 -26.98 6.50
CA GLU A 179 -10.84 -27.41 6.04
C GLU A 179 -11.91 -26.97 7.05
N PHE A 180 -12.37 -25.74 6.92
CA PHE A 180 -13.47 -25.18 7.67
C PHE A 180 -14.59 -24.74 6.74
N ILE A 181 -15.81 -24.67 7.29
CA ILE A 181 -16.94 -24.10 6.56
C ILE A 181 -16.75 -22.59 6.43
N TYR A 182 -16.92 -22.08 5.22
CA TYR A 182 -16.92 -20.65 4.95
C TYR A 182 -18.02 -19.93 5.76
N ARG A 183 -17.68 -18.77 6.26
CA ARG A 183 -18.60 -17.83 6.89
C ARG A 183 -18.79 -16.65 5.95
N GLN A 184 -20.01 -16.10 5.96
CA GLN A 184 -20.34 -14.84 5.31
C GLN A 184 -20.82 -13.88 6.39
N THR A 185 -20.09 -12.78 6.57
CA THR A 185 -20.40 -11.76 7.61
C THR A 185 -20.06 -10.36 7.09
N GLY A 186 -20.45 -9.33 7.82
CA GLY A 186 -19.83 -8.02 7.69
C GLY A 186 -18.32 -8.11 7.95
N LEU A 187 -17.55 -7.19 7.37
CA LEU A 187 -16.08 -7.16 7.56
C LEU A 187 -15.71 -6.92 9.04
N ASP A 188 -16.50 -6.15 9.77
CA ASP A 188 -16.34 -5.85 11.20
C ASP A 188 -16.55 -7.07 12.11
N GLU A 189 -17.24 -8.10 11.62
CA GLU A 189 -17.47 -9.37 12.33
C GLU A 189 -16.37 -10.42 12.06
N VAL A 190 -15.44 -10.14 11.14
CA VAL A 190 -14.33 -11.06 10.83
C VAL A 190 -13.37 -11.11 12.02
N ALA A 191 -13.21 -12.32 12.55
CA ALA A 191 -12.21 -12.59 13.60
C ALA A 191 -10.88 -13.03 12.93
N LEU A 192 -10.10 -13.88 13.63
CA LEU A 192 -8.92 -14.49 13.04
C LEU A 192 -9.32 -15.38 11.86
N ALA A 193 -8.92 -14.98 10.66
CA ALA A 193 -9.23 -15.67 9.41
C ALA A 193 -7.97 -16.20 8.72
N ASN A 194 -8.12 -17.31 8.01
CA ASN A 194 -7.11 -17.75 7.05
C ASN A 194 -7.24 -16.98 5.73
N THR A 195 -6.16 -16.84 5.01
CA THR A 195 -6.13 -16.37 3.62
C THR A 195 -6.27 -17.57 2.65
N PRO A 196 -6.89 -17.40 1.49
CA PRO A 196 -7.50 -16.16 0.99
C PRO A 196 -8.83 -15.83 1.68
N MET A 197 -9.18 -14.54 1.67
CA MET A 197 -10.48 -14.03 2.07
C MET A 197 -11.07 -13.29 0.86
N THR A 198 -12.33 -13.51 0.55
CA THR A 198 -13.03 -12.79 -0.52
C THR A 198 -13.90 -11.70 0.10
N LEU A 199 -13.87 -10.52 -0.50
CA LEU A 199 -14.67 -9.38 -0.10
C LEU A 199 -15.56 -8.93 -1.25
N ARG A 200 -16.76 -8.47 -0.93
CA ARG A 200 -17.61 -7.71 -1.84
C ARG A 200 -17.79 -6.30 -1.28
N LEU A 201 -17.35 -5.32 -2.04
CA LEU A 201 -17.54 -3.91 -1.71
C LEU A 201 -19.01 -3.51 -1.86
N PRO A 202 -19.45 -2.38 -1.26
CA PRO A 202 -20.82 -1.87 -1.41
C PRO A 202 -21.24 -1.64 -2.86
N SER A 203 -20.32 -1.28 -3.75
CA SER A 203 -20.53 -1.14 -5.19
C SER A 203 -20.81 -2.45 -5.93
N GLY A 204 -20.49 -3.59 -5.33
CA GLY A 204 -20.56 -4.91 -5.95
C GLY A 204 -19.24 -5.42 -6.53
N VAL A 205 -18.16 -4.67 -6.44
CA VAL A 205 -16.82 -5.15 -6.79
C VAL A 205 -16.39 -6.25 -5.81
N HIS A 206 -15.76 -7.32 -6.32
CA HIS A 206 -15.28 -8.48 -5.57
C HIS A 206 -13.76 -8.60 -5.65
#